data_a236f253bc83a1c46e4b229c70482699
#
_entry.id   a236f253bc83a1c46e4b229c70482699
#
_cell.length_a   1.000
_cell.length_b   1.000
_cell.length_c   1.000
_cell.angle_alpha   90.00
_cell.angle_beta   90.00
_cell.angle_gamma   90.00
#
_symmetry.space_group_name_H-M   'P 1'
#
loop_
_entity.id
_entity.type
_entity.pdbx_description
1 polymer ?
#
loop_
_entity_poly.entity_id
_entity_poly.type
_entity_poly.pdbx_seq_one_letter_code
_entity_poly.pdbx_strand_id
1 'polypeptide(L)'
;DWEIRFNRKMDYKIKKYVECPIKYENGQAFIDYINENRHLLKNRPQVYQHGDYHIGNMMIDRGGQLHVIDFNRNDYGDPWEEFNRIVWCAQKAPLFASGMVNGYFDDNVPMEFWRLLALYISSNTLSSVYWAIPFGQDEVNTMLNQAKEVLSWYDNMRNPVPTWYFKGYYLQYIDGIPFKLKSTFDFSFMKEYGTVFKVYDDQDSGNICFGTEKDGQRYFVKFAGAPTEQYGGDPADAISRLKATLPIYSDLKHENLIELIEAKEIGDGFAMVFKWADGDCMGRMSPAAYRRFIQLPINDRLAVFSDILSFLECVVSRNYVAIDFYDGSIMYDFVNGKTTICD
;
A
#
# COMPACT_ATOMS: atom_id res chain seq x y z
N ASP A 1 5.32 34.38 -12.00
CA ASP A 1 5.64 33.68 -10.76
C ASP A 1 4.35 33.19 -10.12
N TRP A 2 4.29 31.88 -9.80
CA TRP A 2 3.13 31.23 -9.24
C TRP A 2 2.73 31.78 -7.86
N GLU A 3 3.72 31.99 -6.99
CA GLU A 3 3.51 32.51 -5.65
C GLU A 3 2.74 33.84 -5.68
N ILE A 4 3.20 34.78 -6.51
CA ILE A 4 2.56 36.11 -6.64
C ILE A 4 1.15 35.97 -7.20
N ARG A 5 0.99 35.18 -8.27
CA ARG A 5 -0.30 34.98 -8.94
C ARG A 5 -1.33 34.32 -7.99
N PHE A 6 -0.91 33.26 -7.29
CA PHE A 6 -1.83 32.50 -6.44
C PHE A 6 -2.17 33.27 -5.15
N ASN A 7 -1.23 33.99 -4.55
CA ASN A 7 -1.51 34.85 -3.41
C ASN A 7 -2.57 35.93 -3.75
N ARG A 8 -2.45 36.59 -4.92
CA ARG A 8 -3.50 37.55 -5.38
C ARG A 8 -4.86 36.87 -5.55
N LYS A 9 -4.90 35.66 -6.08
CA LYS A 9 -6.11 34.85 -6.24
C LYS A 9 -6.75 34.53 -4.88
N MET A 10 -5.94 34.14 -3.89
CA MET A 10 -6.42 33.85 -2.51
C MET A 10 -6.93 35.10 -1.82
N ASP A 11 -6.22 36.22 -1.87
CA ASP A 11 -6.65 37.48 -1.27
C ASP A 11 -7.99 37.94 -1.85
N TYR A 12 -8.19 37.83 -3.16
CA TYR A 12 -9.45 38.13 -3.80
C TYR A 12 -10.56 37.20 -3.31
N LYS A 13 -10.32 35.90 -3.20
CA LYS A 13 -11.30 34.92 -2.74
C LYS A 13 -11.67 35.11 -1.27
N ILE A 14 -10.70 35.39 -0.40
CA ILE A 14 -10.94 35.72 1.01
C ILE A 14 -11.81 36.97 1.12
N LYS A 15 -11.47 38.06 0.39
CA LYS A 15 -12.27 39.28 0.36
C LYS A 15 -13.73 38.99 -0.06
N LYS A 16 -13.91 38.27 -1.15
CA LYS A 16 -15.25 37.91 -1.65
C LYS A 16 -16.05 37.05 -0.66
N TYR A 17 -15.39 36.11 0.02
CA TYR A 17 -16.02 35.32 1.04
C TYR A 17 -16.40 36.17 2.26
N VAL A 18 -15.56 37.10 2.69
CA VAL A 18 -15.87 38.01 3.81
C VAL A 18 -17.04 38.92 3.50
N GLU A 19 -17.15 39.38 2.23
CA GLU A 19 -18.28 40.22 1.75
C GLU A 19 -19.56 39.40 1.49
N CYS A 20 -19.47 38.08 1.31
CA CYS A 20 -20.61 37.22 0.99
C CYS A 20 -21.62 37.18 2.17
N PRO A 21 -22.94 37.30 1.91
CA PRO A 21 -23.95 37.22 2.98
C PRO A 21 -24.11 35.80 3.53
N ILE A 22 -23.67 34.76 2.81
CA ILE A 22 -23.76 33.37 3.22
C ILE A 22 -22.38 32.91 3.69
N LYS A 23 -22.31 32.27 4.85
CA LYS A 23 -21.06 31.79 5.46
C LYS A 23 -21.09 30.29 5.70
N TYR A 24 -19.93 29.66 5.64
CA TYR A 24 -19.76 28.28 6.12
C TYR A 24 -19.72 28.27 7.65
N GLU A 25 -20.29 27.24 8.26
CA GLU A 25 -19.99 26.90 9.63
C GLU A 25 -18.47 26.59 9.73
N ASN A 26 -17.78 27.22 10.68
CA ASN A 26 -16.31 27.14 10.81
C ASN A 26 -15.49 27.57 9.57
N GLY A 27 -16.05 28.39 8.67
CA GLY A 27 -15.36 28.83 7.46
C GLY A 27 -14.07 29.63 7.72
N GLN A 28 -13.89 30.16 8.94
CA GLN A 28 -12.67 30.82 9.37
C GLN A 28 -11.45 29.87 9.33
N ALA A 29 -11.66 28.57 9.59
CA ALA A 29 -10.60 27.58 9.53
C ALA A 29 -9.89 27.53 8.15
N PHE A 30 -10.62 27.73 7.05
CA PHE A 30 -10.01 27.82 5.72
C PHE A 30 -9.13 29.06 5.56
N ILE A 31 -9.56 30.22 6.10
CA ILE A 31 -8.79 31.47 6.04
C ILE A 31 -7.51 31.34 6.87
N ASP A 32 -7.61 30.81 8.06
CA ASP A 32 -6.49 30.61 8.97
C ASP A 32 -5.46 29.67 8.33
N TYR A 33 -5.92 28.53 7.80
CA TYR A 33 -5.04 27.57 7.10
C TYR A 33 -4.33 28.20 5.89
N ILE A 34 -5.04 28.99 5.09
CA ILE A 34 -4.44 29.72 3.97
C ILE A 34 -3.33 30.62 4.48
N ASN A 35 -3.60 31.45 5.51
CA ASN A 35 -2.62 32.43 5.99
C ASN A 35 -1.37 31.77 6.59
N GLU A 36 -1.51 30.66 7.28
CA GLU A 36 -0.41 29.89 7.88
C GLU A 36 0.45 29.19 6.84
N ASN A 37 -0.13 28.78 5.70
CA ASN A 37 0.52 27.91 4.74
C ASN A 37 0.91 28.60 3.39
N ARG A 38 0.72 29.90 3.22
CA ARG A 38 1.08 30.66 1.99
C ARG A 38 2.55 30.48 1.59
N HIS A 39 3.44 30.30 2.57
CA HIS A 39 4.87 30.10 2.35
C HIS A 39 5.20 28.85 1.50
N LEU A 40 4.29 27.88 1.44
CA LEU A 40 4.43 26.66 0.63
C LEU A 40 4.33 26.93 -0.89
N LEU A 41 3.81 28.08 -1.30
CA LEU A 41 3.72 28.47 -2.72
C LEU A 41 5.05 28.89 -3.33
N LYS A 42 6.09 29.05 -2.50
CA LYS A 42 7.41 29.53 -2.94
C LYS A 42 8.08 28.50 -3.84
N ASN A 43 8.64 28.99 -4.96
CA ASN A 43 9.40 28.18 -5.92
C ASN A 43 8.63 26.99 -6.54
N ARG A 44 7.28 27.05 -6.54
CA ARG A 44 6.51 25.99 -7.19
C ARG A 44 6.67 26.03 -8.72
N PRO A 45 6.84 24.86 -9.37
CA PRO A 45 6.91 24.77 -10.82
C PRO A 45 5.56 25.15 -11.45
N GLN A 46 5.59 25.49 -12.74
CA GLN A 46 4.39 25.72 -13.52
C GLN A 46 4.39 24.81 -14.74
N VAL A 47 3.33 24.07 -14.92
CA VAL A 47 3.08 23.16 -16.05
C VAL A 47 1.74 23.46 -16.67
N TYR A 48 1.50 22.91 -17.87
CA TYR A 48 0.18 22.95 -18.49
C TYR A 48 -0.80 22.07 -17.67
N GLN A 49 -1.96 22.64 -17.36
CA GLN A 49 -3.01 22.01 -16.55
C GLN A 49 -4.29 21.85 -17.37
N HIS A 50 -5.07 20.83 -17.04
CA HIS A 50 -6.45 20.69 -17.52
C HIS A 50 -7.36 21.80 -16.95
N GLY A 51 -7.14 22.19 -15.70
CA GLY A 51 -7.85 23.27 -14.98
C GLY A 51 -9.22 22.88 -14.42
N ASP A 52 -9.73 21.68 -14.75
CA ASP A 52 -11.00 21.13 -14.23
C ASP A 52 -10.94 19.60 -14.15
N TYR A 53 -9.84 19.06 -13.61
CA TYR A 53 -9.53 17.63 -13.59
C TYR A 53 -10.29 16.92 -12.46
N HIS A 54 -11.45 16.34 -12.80
CA HIS A 54 -12.29 15.59 -11.86
C HIS A 54 -13.06 14.47 -12.56
N ILE A 55 -13.64 13.56 -11.79
CA ILE A 55 -14.34 12.35 -12.27
C ILE A 55 -15.44 12.64 -13.31
N GLY A 56 -16.08 13.82 -13.29
CA GLY A 56 -17.08 14.22 -14.28
C GLY A 56 -16.51 14.47 -15.68
N ASN A 57 -15.20 14.71 -15.79
CA ASN A 57 -14.48 14.93 -17.05
C ASN A 57 -13.64 13.71 -17.44
N MET A 58 -13.99 12.53 -16.93
CA MET A 58 -13.31 11.26 -17.20
C MET A 58 -14.29 10.24 -17.74
N MET A 59 -13.89 9.52 -18.78
CA MET A 59 -14.66 8.45 -19.40
C MET A 59 -13.84 7.18 -19.47
N ILE A 60 -14.47 6.03 -19.21
CA ILE A 60 -13.85 4.72 -19.39
C ILE A 60 -14.53 4.06 -20.58
N ASP A 61 -13.77 3.67 -21.59
CA ASP A 61 -14.29 2.97 -22.75
C ASP A 61 -14.56 1.48 -22.45
N ARG A 62 -15.13 0.76 -23.44
CA ARG A 62 -15.45 -0.66 -23.29
C ARG A 62 -14.22 -1.56 -23.11
N GLY A 63 -13.04 -1.08 -23.48
CA GLY A 63 -11.76 -1.76 -23.27
C GLY A 63 -11.13 -1.49 -21.90
N GLY A 64 -11.76 -0.64 -21.06
CA GLY A 64 -11.23 -0.25 -19.75
C GLY A 64 -10.23 0.91 -19.81
N GLN A 65 -10.05 1.55 -20.98
CA GLN A 65 -9.14 2.68 -21.11
C GLN A 65 -9.79 3.98 -20.62
N LEU A 66 -9.05 4.74 -19.81
CA LEU A 66 -9.45 6.06 -19.32
C LEU A 66 -9.19 7.14 -20.38
N HIS A 67 -10.19 7.98 -20.63
CA HIS A 67 -10.12 9.16 -21.47
C HIS A 67 -10.49 10.40 -20.65
N VAL A 68 -9.69 11.45 -20.78
CA VAL A 68 -9.93 12.75 -20.14
C VAL A 68 -10.46 13.73 -21.20
N ILE A 69 -11.53 14.42 -20.89
CA ILE A 69 -12.26 15.33 -21.79
C ILE A 69 -12.42 16.71 -21.15
N ASP A 70 -12.87 17.70 -21.93
CA ASP A 70 -13.25 19.07 -21.49
C ASP A 70 -12.08 19.91 -20.97
N PHE A 71 -11.14 20.21 -21.86
CA PHE A 71 -9.97 21.08 -21.59
C PHE A 71 -10.28 22.59 -21.65
N ASN A 72 -11.54 23.00 -21.54
CA ASN A 72 -11.95 24.42 -21.70
C ASN A 72 -11.37 25.37 -20.65
N ARG A 73 -10.91 24.84 -19.51
CA ARG A 73 -10.32 25.62 -18.40
C ARG A 73 -8.81 25.48 -18.29
N ASN A 74 -8.16 25.01 -19.37
CA ASN A 74 -6.72 24.81 -19.36
C ASN A 74 -5.95 26.12 -19.05
N ASP A 75 -4.85 25.99 -18.30
CA ASP A 75 -3.99 27.09 -17.88
C ASP A 75 -2.60 26.55 -17.56
N TYR A 76 -1.69 27.43 -17.13
CA TYR A 76 -0.38 27.06 -16.59
C TYR A 76 -0.35 27.33 -15.10
N GLY A 77 -0.02 26.33 -14.30
CA GLY A 77 0.02 26.42 -12.85
C GLY A 77 0.85 25.32 -12.16
N ASP A 78 0.85 25.33 -10.83
CA ASP A 78 1.50 24.28 -10.06
C ASP A 78 0.84 22.92 -10.35
N PRO A 79 1.58 21.86 -10.76
CA PRO A 79 1.02 20.55 -11.06
C PRO A 79 0.20 19.97 -9.90
N TRP A 80 0.48 20.36 -8.65
CA TRP A 80 -0.29 19.89 -7.50
C TRP A 80 -1.58 20.69 -7.27
N GLU A 81 -1.67 21.91 -7.82
CA GLU A 81 -2.94 22.68 -7.79
C GLU A 81 -4.02 22.01 -8.64
N GLU A 82 -3.66 21.26 -9.67
CA GLU A 82 -4.60 20.47 -10.48
C GLU A 82 -5.47 19.54 -9.65
N PHE A 83 -4.91 18.99 -8.55
CA PHE A 83 -5.64 18.13 -7.62
C PHE A 83 -6.70 18.85 -6.78
N ASN A 84 -6.86 20.16 -6.84
CA ASN A 84 -7.86 20.86 -6.03
C ASN A 84 -9.31 20.40 -6.28
N ARG A 85 -9.57 19.83 -7.47
CA ARG A 85 -10.88 19.26 -7.85
C ARG A 85 -11.12 17.85 -7.33
N ILE A 86 -10.13 17.24 -6.68
CA ILE A 86 -10.25 15.87 -6.15
C ILE A 86 -11.38 15.72 -5.13
N VAL A 87 -11.85 16.82 -4.54
CA VAL A 87 -13.03 16.82 -3.65
C VAL A 87 -14.25 16.20 -4.31
N TRP A 88 -14.48 16.45 -5.60
CA TRP A 88 -15.57 15.86 -6.36
C TRP A 88 -15.40 14.35 -6.59
N CYS A 89 -14.14 13.91 -6.75
CA CYS A 89 -13.81 12.48 -6.84
C CYS A 89 -14.01 11.81 -5.48
N ALA A 90 -13.50 12.42 -4.40
CA ALA A 90 -13.55 11.87 -3.04
C ALA A 90 -14.98 11.71 -2.52
N GLN A 91 -15.88 12.67 -2.83
CA GLN A 91 -17.30 12.59 -2.47
C GLN A 91 -18.04 11.40 -3.10
N LYS A 92 -17.65 10.96 -4.29
CA LYS A 92 -18.32 9.90 -5.04
C LYS A 92 -17.58 8.56 -4.99
N ALA A 93 -16.26 8.60 -5.01
CA ALA A 93 -15.40 7.44 -5.13
C ALA A 93 -14.06 7.67 -4.40
N PRO A 94 -14.01 7.60 -3.06
CA PRO A 94 -12.80 7.91 -2.28
C PRO A 94 -11.61 7.02 -2.63
N LEU A 95 -11.85 5.75 -2.99
CA LEU A 95 -10.78 4.86 -3.46
C LEU A 95 -10.19 5.28 -4.81
N PHE A 96 -11.02 5.80 -5.72
CA PHE A 96 -10.55 6.36 -6.99
C PHE A 96 -9.70 7.62 -6.75
N ALA A 97 -10.16 8.51 -5.86
CA ALA A 97 -9.39 9.70 -5.48
C ALA A 97 -8.03 9.32 -4.85
N SER A 98 -8.01 8.30 -3.99
CA SER A 98 -6.76 7.76 -3.42
C SER A 98 -5.84 7.19 -4.49
N GLY A 99 -6.40 6.43 -5.44
CA GLY A 99 -5.66 5.86 -6.57
C GLY A 99 -5.05 6.93 -7.48
N MET A 100 -5.76 8.05 -7.71
CA MET A 100 -5.21 9.20 -8.46
C MET A 100 -3.95 9.78 -7.79
N VAL A 101 -3.98 9.93 -6.46
CA VAL A 101 -2.83 10.45 -5.70
C VAL A 101 -1.70 9.42 -5.67
N ASN A 102 -2.01 8.17 -5.33
CA ASN A 102 -1.02 7.10 -5.25
C ASN A 102 -0.32 6.89 -6.60
N GLY A 103 -1.08 6.83 -7.70
CA GLY A 103 -0.52 6.66 -9.04
C GLY A 103 0.34 7.83 -9.52
N TYR A 104 0.04 9.07 -9.09
CA TYR A 104 0.87 10.23 -9.42
C TYR A 104 2.23 10.22 -8.69
N PHE A 105 2.28 9.65 -7.50
CA PHE A 105 3.47 9.66 -6.63
C PHE A 105 4.14 8.28 -6.49
N ASP A 106 3.75 7.29 -7.27
CA ASP A 106 4.24 5.90 -7.14
C ASP A 106 4.18 5.44 -5.66
N ASP A 107 3.02 5.64 -5.02
CA ASP A 107 2.72 5.34 -3.60
C ASP A 107 3.57 6.10 -2.55
N ASN A 108 4.45 7.02 -2.98
CA ASN A 108 5.33 7.78 -2.10
C ASN A 108 4.89 9.26 -1.98
N VAL A 109 3.69 9.48 -1.46
CA VAL A 109 3.07 10.81 -1.37
C VAL A 109 3.77 11.66 -0.32
N PRO A 110 4.42 12.80 -0.70
CA PRO A 110 5.12 13.64 0.26
C PRO A 110 4.13 14.44 1.14
N MET A 111 4.47 14.68 2.40
CA MET A 111 3.65 15.48 3.31
C MET A 111 3.45 16.91 2.80
N GLU A 112 4.40 17.47 2.07
CA GLU A 112 4.29 18.79 1.45
C GLU A 112 3.14 18.86 0.44
N PHE A 113 2.90 17.78 -0.34
CA PHE A 113 1.75 17.68 -1.23
C PHE A 113 0.44 17.82 -0.46
N TRP A 114 0.28 17.10 0.64
CA TRP A 114 -0.95 17.15 1.45
C TRP A 114 -1.20 18.55 2.01
N ARG A 115 -0.17 19.22 2.48
CA ARG A 115 -0.26 20.59 2.98
C ARG A 115 -0.65 21.57 1.88
N LEU A 116 -0.05 21.47 0.70
CA LEU A 116 -0.39 22.28 -0.46
C LEU A 116 -1.79 21.96 -1.00
N LEU A 117 -2.16 20.69 -1.09
CA LEU A 117 -3.50 20.30 -1.51
C LEU A 117 -4.57 20.90 -0.59
N ALA A 118 -4.38 20.82 0.73
CA ALA A 118 -5.28 21.43 1.70
C ALA A 118 -5.37 22.96 1.53
N LEU A 119 -4.26 23.64 1.20
CA LEU A 119 -4.24 25.06 0.87
C LEU A 119 -5.05 25.37 -0.39
N TYR A 120 -4.85 24.61 -1.46
CA TYR A 120 -5.58 24.80 -2.72
C TYR A 120 -7.08 24.50 -2.57
N ILE A 121 -7.44 23.45 -1.84
CA ILE A 121 -8.82 23.11 -1.53
C ILE A 121 -9.46 24.21 -0.67
N SER A 122 -8.79 24.72 0.37
CA SER A 122 -9.28 25.82 1.21
C SER A 122 -9.60 27.06 0.36
N SER A 123 -8.67 27.45 -0.52
CA SER A 123 -8.86 28.57 -1.44
C SER A 123 -10.03 28.35 -2.42
N ASN A 124 -10.19 27.14 -2.91
CA ASN A 124 -11.27 26.82 -3.85
C ASN A 124 -12.64 26.81 -3.13
N THR A 125 -12.71 26.19 -1.97
CA THR A 125 -13.92 26.10 -1.16
C THR A 125 -14.44 27.49 -0.78
N LEU A 126 -13.58 28.42 -0.32
CA LEU A 126 -13.99 29.79 0.00
C LEU A 126 -14.69 30.51 -1.17
N SER A 127 -14.30 30.22 -2.41
CA SER A 127 -14.91 30.85 -3.57
C SER A 127 -16.25 30.24 -3.98
N SER A 128 -16.55 29.03 -3.54
CA SER A 128 -17.67 28.25 -4.07
C SER A 128 -19.02 28.81 -3.63
N VAL A 129 -19.17 29.26 -2.39
CA VAL A 129 -20.47 29.75 -1.89
C VAL A 129 -20.95 31.02 -2.61
N TYR A 130 -20.10 32.03 -2.77
CA TYR A 130 -20.52 33.25 -3.46
C TYR A 130 -20.71 33.03 -4.98
N TRP A 131 -19.93 32.11 -5.56
CA TRP A 131 -20.09 31.69 -6.93
C TRP A 131 -21.45 31.01 -7.15
N ALA A 132 -21.95 30.24 -6.20
CA ALA A 132 -23.21 29.50 -6.28
C ALA A 132 -24.45 30.39 -6.24
N ILE A 133 -24.41 31.58 -5.60
CA ILE A 133 -25.56 32.45 -5.40
C ILE A 133 -26.37 32.71 -6.66
N PRO A 134 -25.79 33.06 -7.83
CA PRO A 134 -26.53 33.28 -9.08
C PRO A 134 -27.25 32.05 -9.62
N PHE A 135 -26.85 30.84 -9.21
CA PHE A 135 -27.41 29.58 -9.69
C PHE A 135 -28.57 29.04 -8.84
N GLY A 136 -28.88 29.71 -7.73
CA GLY A 136 -30.02 29.40 -6.89
C GLY A 136 -29.65 28.64 -5.59
N GLN A 137 -30.70 28.43 -4.77
CA GLN A 137 -30.53 27.91 -3.40
C GLN A 137 -29.99 26.46 -3.36
N ASP A 138 -30.36 25.64 -4.33
CA ASP A 138 -29.89 24.23 -4.39
C ASP A 138 -28.37 24.16 -4.59
N GLU A 139 -27.84 25.02 -5.47
CA GLU A 139 -26.40 25.09 -5.71
C GLU A 139 -25.66 25.65 -4.46
N VAL A 140 -26.23 26.66 -3.80
CA VAL A 140 -25.71 27.17 -2.54
C VAL A 140 -25.67 26.07 -1.48
N ASN A 141 -26.75 25.28 -1.35
CA ASN A 141 -26.80 24.16 -0.39
C ASN A 141 -25.75 23.09 -0.71
N THR A 142 -25.53 22.81 -2.00
CA THR A 142 -24.48 21.89 -2.46
C THR A 142 -23.10 22.37 -2.01
N MET A 143 -22.78 23.64 -2.18
CA MET A 143 -21.50 24.21 -1.73
C MET A 143 -21.34 24.24 -0.22
N LEU A 144 -22.44 24.53 0.53
CA LEU A 144 -22.44 24.47 1.98
C LEU A 144 -22.13 23.05 2.50
N ASN A 145 -22.80 22.05 1.93
CA ASN A 145 -22.57 20.65 2.29
C ASN A 145 -21.17 20.20 1.94
N GLN A 146 -20.65 20.56 0.76
CA GLN A 146 -19.27 20.22 0.37
C GLN A 146 -18.26 20.84 1.34
N ALA A 147 -18.43 22.11 1.73
CA ALA A 147 -17.52 22.75 2.69
C ALA A 147 -17.53 22.04 4.05
N LYS A 148 -18.70 21.61 4.53
CA LYS A 148 -18.86 20.83 5.77
C LYS A 148 -18.12 19.48 5.67
N GLU A 149 -18.23 18.78 4.56
CA GLU A 149 -17.50 17.53 4.32
C GLU A 149 -15.99 17.76 4.28
N VAL A 150 -15.53 18.79 3.58
CA VAL A 150 -14.11 19.14 3.54
C VAL A 150 -13.57 19.42 4.95
N LEU A 151 -14.27 20.23 5.75
CA LEU A 151 -13.87 20.47 7.15
C LEU A 151 -13.82 19.18 7.97
N SER A 152 -14.77 18.28 7.75
CA SER A 152 -14.76 16.96 8.41
C SER A 152 -13.55 16.11 8.00
N TRP A 153 -13.22 16.07 6.70
CA TRP A 153 -12.10 15.29 6.21
C TRP A 153 -10.74 15.76 6.73
N TYR A 154 -10.60 17.06 6.93
CA TYR A 154 -9.35 17.69 7.37
C TYR A 154 -9.36 18.06 8.87
N ASP A 155 -10.31 17.53 9.67
CA ASP A 155 -10.48 17.87 11.10
C ASP A 155 -10.44 19.39 11.35
N ASN A 156 -11.32 20.13 10.70
CA ASN A 156 -11.32 21.60 10.69
C ASN A 156 -9.96 22.19 10.31
N MET A 157 -9.33 21.64 9.28
CA MET A 157 -8.03 22.02 8.73
C MET A 157 -6.82 21.81 9.67
N ARG A 158 -6.96 21.03 10.75
CA ARG A 158 -5.86 20.68 11.65
C ARG A 158 -5.01 19.53 11.13
N ASN A 159 -5.59 18.61 10.35
CA ASN A 159 -4.87 17.51 9.73
C ASN A 159 -4.78 17.73 8.21
N PRO A 160 -3.59 17.87 7.63
CA PRO A 160 -3.45 18.07 6.18
C PRO A 160 -3.74 16.81 5.33
N VAL A 161 -3.70 15.62 5.92
CA VAL A 161 -4.06 14.37 5.23
C VAL A 161 -5.55 14.09 5.43
N PRO A 162 -6.37 14.09 4.36
CA PRO A 162 -7.81 13.92 4.49
C PRO A 162 -8.19 12.48 4.85
N THR A 163 -9.28 12.31 5.60
CA THR A 163 -9.76 11.00 6.06
C THR A 163 -10.25 10.07 4.93
N TRP A 164 -10.54 10.59 3.75
CA TRP A 164 -10.90 9.77 2.59
C TRP A 164 -9.69 9.11 1.92
N TYR A 165 -8.47 9.57 2.22
CA TYR A 165 -7.28 9.03 1.59
C TYR A 165 -6.93 7.65 2.14
N PHE A 166 -6.75 6.71 1.21
CA PHE A 166 -6.36 5.35 1.48
C PHE A 166 -5.09 5.00 0.71
N LYS A 167 -4.07 4.58 1.41
CA LYS A 167 -2.76 4.24 0.83
C LYS A 167 -2.75 2.98 -0.04
N GLY A 168 -3.83 2.23 -0.12
CA GLY A 168 -3.87 0.91 -0.74
C GLY A 168 -3.50 -0.22 0.23
N TYR A 169 -2.87 0.11 1.36
CA TYR A 169 -2.51 -0.83 2.41
C TYR A 169 -2.54 -0.18 3.80
N TYR A 170 -2.70 -1.02 4.83
CA TYR A 170 -2.53 -0.65 6.24
C TYR A 170 -1.12 -1.05 6.68
N LEU A 171 -0.33 -0.08 7.15
CA LEU A 171 0.97 -0.34 7.75
C LEU A 171 0.76 -0.75 9.20
N GLN A 172 1.21 -1.96 9.53
CA GLN A 172 1.24 -2.47 10.90
C GLN A 172 2.68 -2.75 11.34
N TYR A 173 2.87 -2.92 12.64
CA TYR A 173 4.17 -3.21 13.23
C TYR A 173 4.06 -4.40 14.18
N ILE A 174 5.06 -5.26 14.15
CA ILE A 174 5.28 -6.31 15.15
C ILE A 174 6.73 -6.29 15.56
N ASP A 175 7.00 -6.17 16.86
CA ASP A 175 8.36 -6.04 17.43
C ASP A 175 9.23 -4.98 16.71
N GLY A 176 8.62 -3.88 16.26
CA GLY A 176 9.29 -2.80 15.53
C GLY A 176 9.47 -3.05 14.02
N ILE A 177 9.09 -4.21 13.50
CA ILE A 177 9.18 -4.54 12.07
C ILE A 177 7.90 -4.09 11.37
N PRO A 178 7.97 -3.21 10.35
CA PRO A 178 6.82 -2.81 9.55
C PRO A 178 6.42 -3.87 8.53
N PHE A 179 5.11 -3.98 8.26
CA PHE A 179 4.55 -4.80 7.19
C PHE A 179 3.20 -4.25 6.72
N LYS A 180 2.74 -4.69 5.54
CA LYS A 180 1.57 -4.16 4.86
C LYS A 180 0.46 -5.20 4.75
N LEU A 181 -0.80 -4.75 4.94
CA LEU A 181 -1.99 -5.57 4.75
C LEU A 181 -3.10 -4.74 4.08
N LYS A 182 -4.10 -5.39 3.47
CA LYS A 182 -5.31 -4.71 2.93
C LYS A 182 -6.21 -4.13 4.02
N SER A 183 -6.21 -4.72 5.21
CA SER A 183 -6.90 -4.23 6.42
C SER A 183 -6.12 -4.63 7.66
N THR A 184 -6.43 -4.01 8.79
CA THR A 184 -5.80 -4.38 10.07
C THR A 184 -6.12 -5.81 10.47
N PHE A 185 -5.15 -6.49 11.08
CA PHE A 185 -5.27 -7.86 11.57
C PHE A 185 -4.56 -8.00 12.92
N ASP A 186 -5.11 -8.82 13.82
CA ASP A 186 -4.53 -9.05 15.15
C ASP A 186 -3.53 -10.21 15.10
N PHE A 187 -2.25 -9.89 15.22
CA PHE A 187 -1.14 -10.85 15.34
C PHE A 187 -0.67 -11.06 16.78
N SER A 188 -1.50 -10.78 17.79
CA SER A 188 -1.11 -10.96 19.20
C SER A 188 -0.66 -12.39 19.53
N PHE A 189 -1.15 -13.38 18.78
CA PHE A 189 -0.75 -14.78 18.90
C PHE A 189 0.74 -15.03 18.58
N MET A 190 1.38 -14.14 17.82
CA MET A 190 2.81 -14.28 17.47
C MET A 190 3.73 -14.25 18.70
N LYS A 191 3.27 -13.67 19.82
CA LYS A 191 3.99 -13.72 21.11
C LYS A 191 4.28 -15.14 21.59
N GLU A 192 3.49 -16.09 21.17
CA GLU A 192 3.69 -17.53 21.48
C GLU A 192 4.96 -18.08 20.81
N TYR A 193 5.33 -17.53 19.66
CA TYR A 193 6.49 -17.95 18.87
C TYR A 193 7.76 -17.13 19.13
N GLY A 194 7.70 -16.17 20.06
CA GLY A 194 8.84 -15.34 20.47
C GLY A 194 8.87 -13.96 19.81
N THR A 195 10.06 -13.38 19.71
CA THR A 195 10.27 -12.06 19.12
C THR A 195 10.38 -12.17 17.59
N VAL A 196 9.62 -11.39 16.88
CA VAL A 196 9.69 -11.31 15.42
C VAL A 196 10.90 -10.46 15.03
N PHE A 197 11.79 -11.01 14.21
CA PHE A 197 12.95 -10.30 13.66
C PHE A 197 12.84 -10.04 12.16
N LYS A 198 11.86 -10.67 11.47
CA LYS A 198 11.61 -10.48 10.03
C LYS A 198 10.17 -10.79 9.68
N VAL A 199 9.60 -10.01 8.76
CA VAL A 199 8.28 -10.25 8.17
C VAL A 199 8.43 -10.33 6.65
N TYR A 200 7.68 -11.24 6.02
CA TYR A 200 7.56 -11.42 4.60
C TYR A 200 6.09 -11.23 4.24
N ASP A 201 5.73 -10.04 3.80
CA ASP A 201 4.36 -9.59 3.51
C ASP A 201 4.06 -9.46 2.01
N ASP A 202 5.04 -9.74 1.15
CA ASP A 202 4.99 -9.62 -0.30
C ASP A 202 4.62 -10.93 -1.02
N GLN A 203 3.94 -11.85 -0.31
CA GLN A 203 3.57 -13.16 -0.84
C GLN A 203 2.23 -13.09 -1.59
N ASP A 204 2.21 -13.54 -2.85
CA ASP A 204 1.00 -13.64 -3.69
C ASP A 204 0.14 -14.89 -3.38
N SER A 205 0.65 -15.80 -2.55
CA SER A 205 -0.05 -17.01 -2.08
C SER A 205 -1.16 -16.75 -1.06
N GLY A 206 -1.26 -15.54 -0.50
CA GLY A 206 -2.18 -15.21 0.60
C GLY A 206 -1.66 -15.59 1.98
N ASN A 207 -0.41 -16.02 2.08
CA ASN A 207 0.25 -16.25 3.35
C ASN A 207 1.10 -15.03 3.75
N ILE A 208 1.21 -14.77 5.05
CA ILE A 208 2.22 -13.89 5.61
C ILE A 208 3.19 -14.75 6.42
N CYS A 209 4.49 -14.46 6.30
CA CYS A 209 5.50 -15.29 6.96
C CYS A 209 6.37 -14.44 7.89
N PHE A 210 6.83 -15.08 8.97
CA PHE A 210 7.60 -14.43 10.02
C PHE A 210 8.86 -15.24 10.36
N GLY A 211 9.97 -14.55 10.52
CA GLY A 211 11.13 -15.07 11.23
C GLY A 211 11.01 -14.71 12.71
N THR A 212 11.02 -15.69 13.60
CA THR A 212 10.88 -15.49 15.04
C THR A 212 12.04 -16.12 15.81
N GLU A 213 12.33 -15.59 17.01
CA GLU A 213 13.33 -16.14 17.92
C GLU A 213 12.74 -16.29 19.32
N LYS A 214 12.81 -17.50 19.88
CA LYS A 214 12.36 -17.85 21.22
C LYS A 214 13.39 -18.76 21.90
N ASP A 215 13.81 -18.42 23.10
CA ASP A 215 14.76 -19.22 23.91
C ASP A 215 16.06 -19.55 23.15
N GLY A 216 16.56 -18.62 22.33
CA GLY A 216 17.77 -18.79 21.51
C GLY A 216 17.59 -19.68 20.28
N GLN A 217 16.35 -20.09 19.97
CA GLN A 217 16.01 -20.86 18.77
C GLN A 217 15.21 -20.01 17.80
N ARG A 218 15.49 -20.19 16.50
CA ARG A 218 14.79 -19.48 15.42
C ARG A 218 13.78 -20.38 14.72
N TYR A 219 12.66 -19.77 14.34
CA TYR A 219 11.56 -20.43 13.65
C TYR A 219 11.11 -19.60 12.44
N PHE A 220 10.56 -20.29 11.47
CA PHE A 220 9.83 -19.69 10.36
C PHE A 220 8.34 -20.01 10.51
N VAL A 221 7.52 -18.99 10.70
CA VAL A 221 6.07 -19.14 10.89
C VAL A 221 5.37 -18.69 9.61
N LYS A 222 4.65 -19.60 8.95
CA LYS A 222 3.81 -19.34 7.78
C LYS A 222 2.36 -19.30 8.23
N PHE A 223 1.67 -18.18 8.01
CA PHE A 223 0.30 -17.97 8.46
C PHE A 223 -0.61 -17.60 7.29
N ALA A 224 -1.75 -18.31 7.17
CA ALA A 224 -2.84 -18.01 6.25
C ALA A 224 -4.07 -17.51 7.02
N GLY A 225 -4.80 -16.55 6.46
CA GLY A 225 -6.01 -15.96 7.07
C GLY A 225 -5.92 -14.44 7.25
N ALA A 226 -4.73 -13.85 7.16
CA ALA A 226 -4.57 -12.41 7.14
C ALA A 226 -4.88 -11.85 5.73
N PRO A 227 -5.41 -10.61 5.64
CA PRO A 227 -5.72 -9.94 4.39
C PRO A 227 -4.45 -9.36 3.74
N THR A 228 -3.57 -10.23 3.22
CA THR A 228 -2.28 -9.84 2.62
C THR A 228 -2.46 -8.96 1.38
N GLU A 229 -1.55 -8.01 1.16
CA GLU A 229 -1.67 -6.99 0.12
C GLU A 229 -1.64 -7.61 -1.29
N GLN A 230 -0.69 -8.49 -1.56
CA GLN A 230 -0.43 -9.05 -2.89
C GLN A 230 -1.43 -10.13 -3.31
N TYR A 231 -2.17 -10.71 -2.38
CA TYR A 231 -3.11 -11.78 -2.69
C TYR A 231 -4.47 -11.25 -3.11
N GLY A 232 -4.89 -11.56 -4.35
CA GLY A 232 -6.19 -11.13 -4.92
C GLY A 232 -7.39 -12.01 -4.55
N GLY A 233 -7.18 -13.17 -3.88
CA GLY A 233 -8.22 -14.13 -3.53
C GLY A 233 -8.78 -13.96 -2.12
N ASP A 234 -9.67 -14.89 -1.74
CA ASP A 234 -10.24 -14.97 -0.38
C ASP A 234 -9.19 -15.56 0.59
N PRO A 235 -8.97 -14.97 1.78
CA PRO A 235 -8.12 -15.56 2.81
C PRO A 235 -8.50 -17.00 3.19
N ALA A 236 -9.79 -17.38 3.10
CA ALA A 236 -10.25 -18.75 3.32
C ALA A 236 -9.66 -19.76 2.33
N ASP A 237 -9.44 -19.35 1.08
CA ASP A 237 -8.79 -20.20 0.08
C ASP A 237 -7.31 -20.40 0.41
N ALA A 238 -6.62 -19.35 0.89
CA ALA A 238 -5.24 -19.46 1.34
C ALA A 238 -5.11 -20.43 2.54
N ILE A 239 -6.04 -20.36 3.51
CA ILE A 239 -6.11 -21.30 4.63
C ILE A 239 -6.28 -22.73 4.14
N SER A 240 -7.22 -22.96 3.23
CA SER A 240 -7.52 -24.29 2.69
C SER A 240 -6.30 -24.88 1.97
N ARG A 241 -5.59 -24.07 1.16
CA ARG A 241 -4.36 -24.48 0.48
C ARG A 241 -3.25 -24.82 1.48
N LEU A 242 -3.02 -23.96 2.48
CA LEU A 242 -1.97 -24.19 3.47
C LEU A 242 -2.25 -25.47 4.28
N LYS A 243 -3.50 -25.70 4.69
CA LYS A 243 -3.93 -26.95 5.36
C LYS A 243 -3.70 -28.18 4.50
N ALA A 244 -3.95 -28.09 3.20
CA ALA A 244 -3.76 -29.21 2.27
C ALA A 244 -2.28 -29.65 2.14
N THR A 245 -1.32 -28.80 2.48
CA THR A 245 0.12 -29.17 2.47
C THR A 245 0.53 -29.98 3.69
N LEU A 246 -0.22 -29.95 4.79
CA LEU A 246 0.15 -30.61 6.05
C LEU A 246 0.42 -32.12 5.92
N PRO A 247 -0.41 -32.95 5.25
CA PRO A 247 -0.13 -34.35 5.04
C PRO A 247 1.19 -34.58 4.27
N ILE A 248 1.54 -33.69 3.35
CA ILE A 248 2.76 -33.81 2.54
C ILE A 248 4.01 -33.72 3.43
N TYR A 249 4.06 -32.74 4.36
CA TYR A 249 5.18 -32.63 5.31
C TYR A 249 5.26 -33.81 6.30
N SER A 250 4.15 -34.51 6.51
CA SER A 250 4.14 -35.74 7.32
C SER A 250 4.71 -36.94 6.55
N ASP A 251 4.39 -37.03 5.26
CA ASP A 251 4.76 -38.16 4.40
C ASP A 251 6.18 -38.01 3.83
N LEU A 252 6.55 -36.79 3.42
CA LEU A 252 7.89 -36.49 2.90
C LEU A 252 8.85 -36.26 4.06
N LYS A 253 9.74 -37.23 4.34
CA LYS A 253 10.84 -37.13 5.27
C LYS A 253 12.15 -37.16 4.52
N HIS A 254 12.81 -36.01 4.42
CA HIS A 254 14.08 -35.85 3.72
C HIS A 254 15.00 -34.86 4.46
N GLU A 255 16.31 -35.13 4.49
CA GLU A 255 17.27 -34.30 5.24
C GLU A 255 17.39 -32.87 4.70
N ASN A 256 17.07 -32.66 3.42
CA ASN A 256 17.06 -31.34 2.79
C ASN A 256 15.69 -30.65 2.85
N LEU A 257 14.61 -31.32 3.28
CA LEU A 257 13.32 -30.68 3.44
C LEU A 257 13.27 -29.89 4.75
N ILE A 258 12.73 -28.67 4.72
CA ILE A 258 12.52 -27.87 5.92
C ILE A 258 11.67 -28.64 6.94
N GLU A 259 12.10 -28.64 8.20
CA GLU A 259 11.47 -29.40 9.28
C GLU A 259 10.23 -28.69 9.80
N LEU A 260 9.05 -29.31 9.62
CA LEU A 260 7.80 -28.86 10.23
C LEU A 260 7.79 -29.25 11.72
N ILE A 261 7.63 -28.25 12.60
CA ILE A 261 7.60 -28.42 14.06
C ILE A 261 6.16 -28.52 14.55
N GLU A 262 5.30 -27.62 14.11
CA GLU A 262 3.92 -27.49 14.58
C GLU A 262 2.99 -27.01 13.45
N ALA A 263 1.75 -27.40 13.49
CA ALA A 263 0.69 -26.84 12.67
C ALA A 263 -0.59 -26.76 13.49
N LYS A 264 -1.24 -25.59 13.51
CA LYS A 264 -2.47 -25.37 14.29
C LYS A 264 -3.38 -24.31 13.75
N GLU A 265 -4.64 -24.38 14.09
CA GLU A 265 -5.62 -23.33 13.88
C GLU A 265 -5.43 -22.19 14.89
N ILE A 266 -5.53 -20.96 14.44
CA ILE A 266 -5.41 -19.76 15.26
C ILE A 266 -6.52 -18.79 14.85
N GLY A 267 -7.57 -18.69 15.70
CA GLY A 267 -8.79 -17.97 15.34
C GLY A 267 -9.39 -18.56 14.06
N ASP A 268 -9.66 -17.69 13.08
CA ASP A 268 -10.15 -18.10 11.76
C ASP A 268 -9.02 -18.42 10.76
N GLY A 269 -7.74 -18.43 11.20
CA GLY A 269 -6.57 -18.67 10.38
C GLY A 269 -5.87 -19.99 10.68
N PHE A 270 -4.78 -20.26 9.96
CA PHE A 270 -3.96 -21.45 10.12
C PHE A 270 -2.48 -21.13 10.07
N ALA A 271 -1.71 -21.63 11.02
CA ALA A 271 -0.27 -21.49 11.10
C ALA A 271 0.47 -22.81 10.91
N MET A 272 1.60 -22.75 10.21
CA MET A 272 2.61 -23.79 10.16
C MET A 272 3.94 -23.22 10.65
N VAL A 273 4.57 -23.88 11.60
CA VAL A 273 5.83 -23.47 12.23
C VAL A 273 6.91 -24.42 11.81
N PHE A 274 7.96 -23.90 11.23
CA PHE A 274 9.10 -24.65 10.76
C PHE A 274 10.36 -24.25 11.55
N LYS A 275 11.29 -25.17 11.64
CA LYS A 275 12.64 -24.83 12.09
C LYS A 275 13.26 -23.85 11.11
N TRP A 276 13.92 -22.82 11.64
CA TRP A 276 14.59 -21.84 10.77
C TRP A 276 15.68 -22.50 9.91
N ALA A 277 15.64 -22.23 8.63
CA ALA A 277 16.71 -22.60 7.70
C ALA A 277 17.68 -21.43 7.53
N ASP A 278 18.93 -21.64 7.91
CA ASP A 278 19.98 -20.66 7.67
C ASP A 278 20.36 -20.64 6.18
N GLY A 279 20.85 -19.48 5.72
CA GLY A 279 21.28 -19.27 4.36
C GLY A 279 20.44 -18.25 3.60
N ASP A 280 20.69 -18.17 2.31
CA ASP A 280 20.03 -17.25 1.39
C ASP A 280 19.10 -18.01 0.44
N CYS A 281 17.91 -17.45 0.17
CA CYS A 281 17.03 -17.96 -0.86
C CYS A 281 17.66 -17.77 -2.25
N MET A 282 17.60 -18.79 -3.09
CA MET A 282 18.22 -18.78 -4.42
C MET A 282 17.34 -18.11 -5.50
N GLY A 283 16.10 -17.75 -5.16
CA GLY A 283 15.13 -17.16 -6.08
C GLY A 283 15.48 -15.75 -6.56
N ARG A 284 14.74 -15.32 -7.57
CA ARG A 284 14.89 -13.99 -8.24
C ARG A 284 14.88 -12.80 -7.27
N MET A 285 14.27 -12.94 -6.09
CA MET A 285 14.24 -11.92 -5.04
C MET A 285 15.60 -11.74 -4.33
N SER A 286 16.54 -12.66 -4.56
CA SER A 286 17.86 -12.65 -3.96
C SER A 286 18.99 -12.72 -5.01
N PRO A 287 19.10 -11.76 -5.93
CA PRO A 287 20.09 -11.83 -7.03
C PRO A 287 21.53 -11.84 -6.53
N ALA A 288 21.79 -11.37 -5.30
CA ALA A 288 23.11 -11.44 -4.68
C ALA A 288 23.49 -12.89 -4.30
N ALA A 289 22.53 -13.66 -3.78
CA ALA A 289 22.72 -15.08 -3.47
C ALA A 289 23.03 -15.89 -4.72
N TYR A 290 22.27 -15.67 -5.81
CA TYR A 290 22.52 -16.32 -7.09
C TYR A 290 23.93 -16.02 -7.62
N ARG A 291 24.38 -14.76 -7.59
CA ARG A 291 25.75 -14.38 -8.01
C ARG A 291 26.84 -15.06 -7.15
N ARG A 292 26.62 -15.21 -5.85
CA ARG A 292 27.54 -15.96 -4.99
C ARG A 292 27.55 -17.44 -5.34
N PHE A 293 26.38 -18.03 -5.59
CA PHE A 293 26.24 -19.45 -5.89
C PHE A 293 26.97 -19.85 -7.19
N ILE A 294 26.84 -19.08 -8.26
CA ILE A 294 27.53 -19.38 -9.52
C ILE A 294 29.07 -19.27 -9.42
N GLN A 295 29.58 -18.61 -8.38
CA GLN A 295 31.02 -18.49 -8.09
C GLN A 295 31.56 -19.62 -7.21
N LEU A 296 30.69 -20.46 -6.66
CA LEU A 296 31.13 -21.63 -5.89
C LEU A 296 31.93 -22.60 -6.79
N PRO A 297 32.87 -23.38 -6.19
CA PRO A 297 33.50 -24.51 -6.86
C PRO A 297 32.46 -25.43 -7.53
N ILE A 298 32.83 -26.01 -8.67
CA ILE A 298 31.89 -26.86 -9.40
C ILE A 298 31.37 -28.05 -8.58
N ASN A 299 32.22 -28.62 -7.70
CA ASN A 299 31.83 -29.74 -6.86
C ASN A 299 30.75 -29.34 -5.84
N ASP A 300 30.82 -28.13 -5.27
CA ASP A 300 29.81 -27.64 -4.32
C ASP A 300 28.47 -27.42 -5.03
N ARG A 301 28.49 -26.87 -6.24
CA ARG A 301 27.27 -26.72 -7.06
C ARG A 301 26.66 -28.06 -7.47
N LEU A 302 27.51 -29.06 -7.78
CA LEU A 302 27.05 -30.41 -8.10
C LEU A 302 26.50 -31.12 -6.87
N ALA A 303 27.02 -30.84 -5.65
CA ALA A 303 26.45 -31.35 -4.41
C ALA A 303 25.02 -30.81 -4.18
N VAL A 304 24.80 -29.50 -4.35
CA VAL A 304 23.44 -28.91 -4.29
C VAL A 304 22.50 -29.55 -5.29
N PHE A 305 22.96 -29.76 -6.52
CA PHE A 305 22.14 -30.42 -7.55
C PHE A 305 21.83 -31.88 -7.16
N SER A 306 22.76 -32.60 -6.57
CA SER A 306 22.54 -33.95 -6.03
C SER A 306 21.50 -33.95 -4.91
N ASP A 307 21.55 -32.98 -3.98
CA ASP A 307 20.57 -32.84 -2.90
C ASP A 307 19.15 -32.63 -3.46
N ILE A 308 19.03 -31.77 -4.48
CA ILE A 308 17.75 -31.51 -5.17
C ILE A 308 17.22 -32.79 -5.83
N LEU A 309 18.06 -33.53 -6.56
CA LEU A 309 17.65 -34.77 -7.22
C LEU A 309 17.22 -35.82 -6.19
N SER A 310 17.96 -35.98 -5.10
CA SER A 310 17.62 -36.91 -4.01
C SER A 310 16.24 -36.56 -3.40
N PHE A 311 15.97 -35.28 -3.18
CA PHE A 311 14.65 -34.84 -2.73
C PHE A 311 13.54 -35.15 -3.74
N LEU A 312 13.76 -34.86 -5.03
CA LEU A 312 12.78 -35.14 -6.07
C LEU A 312 12.52 -36.67 -6.24
N GLU A 313 13.52 -37.51 -6.07
CA GLU A 313 13.35 -38.96 -6.01
C GLU A 313 12.48 -39.36 -4.81
N CYS A 314 12.67 -38.75 -3.64
CA CYS A 314 11.81 -38.96 -2.48
C CYS A 314 10.35 -38.56 -2.80
N VAL A 315 10.13 -37.40 -3.42
CA VAL A 315 8.79 -36.91 -3.84
C VAL A 315 8.10 -37.92 -4.74
N VAL A 316 8.77 -38.36 -5.81
CA VAL A 316 8.22 -39.33 -6.78
C VAL A 316 7.96 -40.69 -6.13
N SER A 317 8.86 -41.16 -5.25
CA SER A 317 8.71 -42.45 -4.55
C SER A 317 7.46 -42.49 -3.65
N ARG A 318 6.95 -41.33 -3.24
CA ARG A 318 5.75 -41.17 -2.44
C ARG A 318 4.51 -40.83 -3.26
N ASN A 319 4.57 -40.94 -4.60
CA ASN A 319 3.52 -40.59 -5.54
C ASN A 319 3.09 -39.11 -5.50
N TYR A 320 3.99 -38.22 -5.16
CA TYR A 320 3.80 -36.77 -5.27
C TYR A 320 4.47 -36.21 -6.51
N VAL A 321 4.07 -35.01 -6.90
CA VAL A 321 4.69 -34.22 -7.98
C VAL A 321 4.93 -32.82 -7.45
N ALA A 322 6.16 -32.33 -7.56
CA ALA A 322 6.52 -30.96 -7.23
C ALA A 322 6.15 -30.04 -8.39
N ILE A 323 4.91 -29.50 -8.39
CA ILE A 323 4.35 -28.74 -9.52
C ILE A 323 4.98 -27.35 -9.63
N ASP A 324 5.23 -26.71 -8.49
CA ASP A 324 5.73 -25.33 -8.42
C ASP A 324 7.12 -25.27 -7.78
N PHE A 325 7.98 -26.19 -8.19
CA PHE A 325 9.35 -26.27 -7.71
C PHE A 325 10.28 -25.42 -8.57
N TYR A 326 10.90 -24.42 -7.99
CA TYR A 326 11.79 -23.49 -8.67
C TYR A 326 12.91 -23.02 -7.73
N ASP A 327 13.80 -22.12 -8.20
CA ASP A 327 14.93 -21.60 -7.42
C ASP A 327 14.52 -20.88 -6.12
N GLY A 328 13.31 -20.29 -6.08
CA GLY A 328 12.74 -19.68 -4.87
C GLY A 328 12.38 -20.66 -3.76
N SER A 329 12.22 -21.95 -4.09
CA SER A 329 11.98 -23.04 -3.14
C SER A 329 13.26 -23.53 -2.44
N ILE A 330 14.44 -23.01 -2.83
CA ILE A 330 15.73 -23.49 -2.41
C ILE A 330 16.46 -22.43 -1.58
N MET A 331 16.92 -22.81 -0.40
CA MET A 331 17.87 -22.04 0.41
C MET A 331 19.23 -22.72 0.44
N TYR A 332 20.27 -21.91 0.39
CA TYR A 332 21.65 -22.41 0.50
C TYR A 332 22.43 -21.66 1.57
N ASP A 333 22.92 -22.40 2.55
CA ASP A 333 23.81 -21.89 3.58
C ASP A 333 25.25 -21.89 3.06
N PHE A 334 25.76 -20.74 2.70
CA PHE A 334 27.10 -20.53 2.18
C PHE A 334 28.21 -20.74 3.23
N VAL A 335 27.87 -20.86 4.52
CA VAL A 335 28.83 -21.09 5.60
C VAL A 335 29.03 -22.58 5.80
N ASN A 336 27.94 -23.33 5.87
CA ASN A 336 27.96 -24.75 6.18
C ASN A 336 27.82 -25.65 4.95
N GLY A 337 27.61 -25.07 3.76
CA GLY A 337 27.42 -25.81 2.52
C GLY A 337 26.15 -26.65 2.50
N LYS A 338 25.08 -26.19 3.16
CA LYS A 338 23.83 -26.95 3.32
C LYS A 338 22.73 -26.43 2.41
N THR A 339 22.09 -27.36 1.70
CA THR A 339 20.86 -27.12 0.91
C THR A 339 19.63 -27.36 1.79
N THR A 340 18.63 -26.44 1.77
CA THR A 340 17.32 -26.64 2.37
C THR A 340 16.23 -26.30 1.37
N ILE A 341 15.26 -27.20 1.23
CA ILE A 341 14.08 -27.04 0.38
C ILE A 341 12.92 -26.60 1.27
N CYS A 342 12.34 -25.44 0.94
CA CYS A 342 11.39 -24.74 1.81
C CYS A 342 9.93 -24.80 1.36
N ASP A 343 9.63 -25.16 0.08
CA ASP A 343 8.27 -25.13 -0.47
C ASP A 343 8.01 -26.28 -1.42
#